data_640e6b5da940c982e88470dfcccc8fbf
#
_entry.id   640e6b5da940c982e88470dfcccc8fbf
#
_cell.length_a   1.000
_cell.length_b   1.000
_cell.length_c   1.000
_cell.angle_alpha   90.00
_cell.angle_beta   90.00
_cell.angle_gamma   90.00
#
_symmetry.space_group_name_H-M   'P 1'
#
loop_
_entity.id
_entity.type
_entity.pdbx_description
1 polymer ?
#
loop_
_entity_poly.entity_id
_entity_poly.type
_entity_poly.pdbx_seq_one_letter_code
_entity_poly.pdbx_strand_id
1 'polypeptide(L)'
;LDGENKKLFKQYSLGMKQRLAIANAIMHQPKILILDEPTNGLDPIGILEMRRYLKELSTNHGISILISSHIISELEKLVDRVGILHDAHLMAEKTMQELIDGADKRKIHLIVSDASQAREVLCRINLQEQISILSDIELELQGESPTFDIAVVSNSLKDNGIVLKEYSYKNNESLEDYFKRITGGEGIA
;
A
#
# COMPACT_ATOMS: atom_id res chain seq x y z
N LEU A 1 -0.87 -5.51 29.78
CA LEU A 1 -1.32 -4.77 31.00
C LEU A 1 -0.74 -5.36 32.30
N ASP A 2 0.17 -6.32 32.20
CA ASP A 2 0.82 -6.91 33.35
C ASP A 2 1.60 -5.83 34.12
N GLY A 3 1.43 -5.82 35.46
CA GLY A 3 2.04 -4.83 36.33
C GLY A 3 1.22 -3.55 36.61
N GLU A 4 0.14 -3.30 35.87
CA GLU A 4 -0.71 -2.11 36.02
C GLU A 4 -1.97 -2.37 36.87
N ASN A 5 -2.05 -3.49 37.56
CA ASN A 5 -3.23 -3.95 38.31
C ASN A 5 -3.70 -3.00 39.44
N LYS A 6 -2.86 -2.03 39.82
CA LYS A 6 -3.19 -1.05 40.88
C LYS A 6 -3.73 0.27 40.33
N LYS A 7 -3.68 0.49 39.00
CA LYS A 7 -4.19 1.71 38.40
C LYS A 7 -5.70 1.61 38.17
N LEU A 8 -6.40 2.67 38.55
CA LEU A 8 -7.82 2.80 38.21
C LEU A 8 -7.96 3.05 36.70
N PHE A 9 -9.04 2.63 36.07
CA PHE A 9 -9.34 2.82 34.64
C PHE A 9 -9.19 4.28 34.18
N LYS A 10 -9.57 5.25 35.04
CA LYS A 10 -9.38 6.68 34.76
C LYS A 10 -7.93 7.13 34.62
N GLN A 11 -6.99 6.34 35.11
CA GLN A 11 -5.54 6.60 35.06
C GLN A 11 -4.87 5.90 33.87
N TYR A 12 -5.64 5.12 33.08
CA TYR A 12 -5.11 4.43 31.91
C TYR A 12 -4.86 5.43 30.79
N SER A 13 -3.72 5.26 30.10
CA SER A 13 -3.47 5.94 28.84
C SER A 13 -4.51 5.50 27.78
N LEU A 14 -4.63 6.26 26.70
CA LEU A 14 -5.53 5.91 25.61
C LEU A 14 -5.24 4.50 25.07
N GLY A 15 -3.96 4.18 24.82
CA GLY A 15 -3.57 2.85 24.37
C GLY A 15 -3.89 1.73 25.36
N MET A 16 -3.76 1.98 26.66
CA MET A 16 -4.19 1.00 27.67
C MET A 16 -5.71 0.77 27.64
N LYS A 17 -6.49 1.82 27.45
CA LYS A 17 -7.96 1.74 27.32
C LYS A 17 -8.36 0.96 26.06
N GLN A 18 -7.72 1.25 24.93
CA GLN A 18 -7.97 0.52 23.66
C GLN A 18 -7.63 -0.97 23.78
N ARG A 19 -6.47 -1.31 24.33
CA ARG A 19 -6.11 -2.72 24.58
C ARG A 19 -7.08 -3.42 25.51
N LEU A 20 -7.54 -2.75 26.56
CA LEU A 20 -8.55 -3.32 27.46
C LEU A 20 -9.90 -3.51 26.76
N ALA A 21 -10.31 -2.56 25.89
CA ALA A 21 -11.54 -2.67 25.12
C ALA A 21 -11.49 -3.87 24.16
N ILE A 22 -10.37 -4.06 23.45
CA ILE A 22 -10.18 -5.20 22.55
C ILE A 22 -10.15 -6.51 23.37
N ALA A 23 -9.42 -6.54 24.50
CA ALA A 23 -9.38 -7.71 25.38
C ALA A 23 -10.79 -8.10 25.86
N ASN A 24 -11.62 -7.13 26.20
CA ASN A 24 -13.02 -7.38 26.56
C ASN A 24 -13.84 -7.91 25.37
N ALA A 25 -13.63 -7.35 24.16
CA ALA A 25 -14.37 -7.77 22.98
C ALA A 25 -14.04 -9.22 22.54
N ILE A 26 -12.79 -9.65 22.74
CA ILE A 26 -12.36 -11.03 22.37
C ILE A 26 -12.60 -12.08 23.44
N MET A 27 -12.99 -11.68 24.66
CA MET A 27 -13.17 -12.58 25.80
C MET A 27 -14.18 -13.71 25.52
N HIS A 28 -15.17 -13.46 24.66
CA HIS A 28 -16.20 -14.42 24.26
C HIS A 28 -15.85 -15.22 22.99
N GLN A 29 -14.59 -15.14 22.52
CA GLN A 29 -14.09 -15.83 21.34
C GLN A 29 -14.97 -15.57 20.08
N PRO A 30 -15.17 -14.31 19.70
CA PRO A 30 -16.02 -13.99 18.57
C PRO A 30 -15.36 -14.47 17.27
N LYS A 31 -16.20 -14.80 16.27
CA LYS A 31 -15.71 -15.09 14.91
C LYS A 31 -15.42 -13.82 14.10
N ILE A 32 -16.09 -12.73 14.46
CA ILE A 32 -15.98 -11.42 13.80
C ILE A 32 -15.74 -10.36 14.87
N LEU A 33 -14.77 -9.51 14.64
CA LEU A 33 -14.42 -8.35 15.48
C LEU A 33 -14.54 -7.09 14.64
N ILE A 34 -15.31 -6.12 15.13
CA ILE A 34 -15.48 -4.82 14.46
C ILE A 34 -14.85 -3.76 15.35
N LEU A 35 -13.89 -3.02 14.79
CA LEU A 35 -13.12 -2.00 15.49
C LEU A 35 -13.19 -0.68 14.73
N ASP A 36 -13.61 0.35 15.43
CA ASP A 36 -13.64 1.72 14.92
C ASP A 36 -12.39 2.46 15.38
N GLU A 37 -11.57 2.91 14.41
CA GLU A 37 -10.34 3.67 14.62
C GLU A 37 -9.39 3.08 15.70
N PRO A 38 -9.02 1.79 15.66
CA PRO A 38 -8.33 1.13 16.75
C PRO A 38 -6.91 1.65 17.01
N THR A 39 -6.32 2.39 16.06
CA THR A 39 -4.98 2.99 16.17
C THR A 39 -4.99 4.47 16.47
N ASN A 40 -6.17 5.10 16.48
CA ASN A 40 -6.30 6.54 16.66
C ASN A 40 -5.76 6.99 18.03
N GLY A 41 -4.89 8.02 18.02
CA GLY A 41 -4.30 8.60 19.24
C GLY A 41 -3.26 7.73 19.94
N LEU A 42 -2.80 6.66 19.30
CA LEU A 42 -1.63 5.91 19.75
C LEU A 42 -0.33 6.57 19.26
N ASP A 43 0.73 6.40 20.04
CA ASP A 43 2.08 6.73 19.58
C ASP A 43 2.58 5.70 18.55
N PRO A 44 3.64 5.99 17.78
CA PRO A 44 4.13 5.07 16.74
C PRO A 44 4.43 3.65 17.21
N ILE A 45 4.92 3.51 18.44
CA ILE A 45 5.20 2.18 19.04
C ILE A 45 3.87 1.46 19.33
N GLY A 46 2.90 2.17 19.90
CA GLY A 46 1.56 1.65 20.17
C GLY A 46 0.83 1.18 18.91
N ILE A 47 0.97 1.92 17.81
CA ILE A 47 0.43 1.53 16.49
C ILE A 47 1.05 0.21 16.02
N LEU A 48 2.39 0.09 16.08
CA LEU A 48 3.08 -1.15 15.69
C LEU A 48 2.65 -2.37 16.52
N GLU A 49 2.52 -2.18 17.84
CA GLU A 49 2.07 -3.23 18.73
C GLU A 49 0.62 -3.62 18.48
N MET A 50 -0.26 -2.65 18.25
CA MET A 50 -1.67 -2.88 17.94
C MET A 50 -1.80 -3.67 16.62
N ARG A 51 -1.07 -3.26 15.58
CA ARG A 51 -1.05 -3.96 14.29
C ARG A 51 -0.63 -5.41 14.44
N ARG A 52 0.48 -5.67 15.16
CA ARG A 52 0.96 -7.03 15.41
C ARG A 52 -0.10 -7.85 16.13
N TYR A 53 -0.74 -7.26 17.13
CA TYR A 53 -1.77 -7.93 17.90
C TYR A 53 -3.01 -8.28 17.08
N LEU A 54 -3.52 -7.33 16.25
CA LEU A 54 -4.66 -7.60 15.37
C LEU A 54 -4.33 -8.67 14.33
N LYS A 55 -3.12 -8.65 13.77
CA LYS A 55 -2.67 -9.68 12.84
C LYS A 55 -2.59 -11.06 13.50
N GLU A 56 -2.12 -11.13 14.72
CA GLU A 56 -2.08 -12.37 15.51
C GLU A 56 -3.49 -12.91 15.80
N LEU A 57 -4.44 -12.06 16.15
CA LEU A 57 -5.85 -12.46 16.35
C LEU A 57 -6.45 -13.04 15.07
N SER A 58 -6.17 -12.46 13.92
CA SER A 58 -6.66 -12.97 12.64
C SER A 58 -6.00 -14.29 12.25
N THR A 59 -4.65 -14.35 12.28
CA THR A 59 -3.91 -15.51 11.76
C THR A 59 -3.93 -16.73 12.70
N ASN A 60 -3.76 -16.51 14.01
CA ASN A 60 -3.61 -17.59 14.98
C ASN A 60 -4.93 -18.00 15.63
N HIS A 61 -5.89 -17.08 15.71
CA HIS A 61 -7.18 -17.34 16.33
C HIS A 61 -8.35 -17.40 15.33
N GLY A 62 -8.08 -17.16 14.04
CA GLY A 62 -9.10 -17.26 12.98
C GLY A 62 -10.23 -16.24 13.09
N ILE A 63 -9.98 -15.10 13.75
CA ILE A 63 -10.96 -14.03 13.90
C ILE A 63 -10.95 -13.16 12.64
N SER A 64 -12.11 -13.00 11.99
CA SER A 64 -12.29 -12.01 10.92
C SER A 64 -12.40 -10.62 11.53
N ILE A 65 -11.54 -9.69 11.12
CA ILE A 65 -11.48 -8.35 11.70
C ILE A 65 -11.90 -7.34 10.65
N LEU A 66 -12.92 -6.52 10.96
CA LEU A 66 -13.30 -5.33 10.22
C LEU A 66 -12.82 -4.11 11.01
N ILE A 67 -12.02 -3.26 10.36
CA ILE A 67 -11.51 -2.03 10.97
C ILE A 67 -11.86 -0.82 10.12
N SER A 68 -12.15 0.31 10.76
CA SER A 68 -12.14 1.63 10.13
C SER A 68 -10.82 2.33 10.42
N SER A 69 -10.35 3.16 9.50
CA SER A 69 -9.26 4.11 9.74
C SER A 69 -9.30 5.23 8.70
N HIS A 70 -8.94 6.43 9.13
CA HIS A 70 -8.68 7.57 8.26
C HIS A 70 -7.19 7.67 7.87
N ILE A 71 -6.32 6.83 8.43
CA ILE A 71 -4.88 6.80 8.11
C ILE A 71 -4.62 5.66 7.12
N ILE A 72 -4.69 5.99 5.84
CA ILE A 72 -4.61 5.01 4.73
C ILE A 72 -3.29 4.21 4.78
N SER A 73 -2.16 4.87 5.04
CA SER A 73 -0.84 4.22 5.10
C SER A 73 -0.71 3.18 6.24
N GLU A 74 -1.56 3.25 7.26
CA GLU A 74 -1.63 2.25 8.31
C GLU A 74 -2.42 1.01 7.88
N LEU A 75 -3.51 1.23 7.10
CA LEU A 75 -4.32 0.15 6.55
C LEU A 75 -3.52 -0.71 5.57
N GLU A 76 -2.75 -0.10 4.66
CA GLU A 76 -1.93 -0.82 3.68
C GLU A 76 -1.04 -1.92 4.30
N LYS A 77 -0.60 -1.70 5.54
CA LYS A 77 0.30 -2.63 6.24
C LYS A 77 -0.42 -3.67 7.09
N LEU A 78 -1.73 -3.56 7.23
CA LEU A 78 -2.50 -4.38 8.19
C LEU A 78 -3.53 -5.26 7.51
N VAL A 79 -4.23 -4.75 6.48
CA VAL A 79 -5.42 -5.38 5.92
C VAL A 79 -5.13 -6.21 4.67
N ASP A 80 -5.95 -7.24 4.44
CA ASP A 80 -5.90 -8.06 3.23
C ASP A 80 -6.88 -7.53 2.17
N ARG A 81 -7.95 -6.85 2.59
CA ARG A 81 -9.00 -6.27 1.73
C ARG A 81 -9.37 -4.87 2.22
N VAL A 82 -9.76 -4.03 1.28
CA VAL A 82 -10.18 -2.66 1.53
C VAL A 82 -11.55 -2.41 0.91
N GLY A 83 -12.45 -1.82 1.68
CA GLY A 83 -13.68 -1.22 1.19
C GLY A 83 -13.60 0.29 1.27
N ILE A 84 -13.86 1.00 0.18
CA ILE A 84 -13.90 2.46 0.14
C ILE A 84 -15.35 2.92 0.25
N LEU A 85 -15.65 3.62 1.32
CA LEU A 85 -16.94 4.24 1.57
C LEU A 85 -16.86 5.75 1.31
N HIS A 86 -17.78 6.27 0.52
CA HIS A 86 -17.92 7.69 0.26
C HIS A 86 -19.41 8.02 0.12
N ASP A 87 -19.87 9.10 0.74
CA ASP A 87 -21.27 9.52 0.77
C ASP A 87 -22.26 8.36 1.10
N ALA A 88 -21.94 7.58 2.13
CA ALA A 88 -22.68 6.42 2.56
C ALA A 88 -22.83 5.29 1.51
N HIS A 89 -22.05 5.31 0.43
CA HIS A 89 -22.02 4.26 -0.59
C HIS A 89 -20.68 3.53 -0.57
N LEU A 90 -20.73 2.23 -0.80
CA LEU A 90 -19.51 1.44 -1.04
C LEU A 90 -19.06 1.66 -2.49
N MET A 91 -18.05 2.48 -2.68
CA MET A 91 -17.53 2.84 -3.99
C MET A 91 -16.69 1.74 -4.62
N ALA A 92 -15.91 1.04 -3.81
CA ALA A 92 -15.06 -0.06 -4.26
C ALA A 92 -14.79 -1.05 -3.12
N GLU A 93 -14.56 -2.30 -3.50
CA GLU A 93 -13.99 -3.33 -2.65
C GLU A 93 -12.88 -4.04 -3.42
N LYS A 94 -11.68 -4.12 -2.85
CA LYS A 94 -10.49 -4.70 -3.46
C LYS A 94 -9.65 -5.44 -2.43
N THR A 95 -8.95 -6.47 -2.86
CA THR A 95 -7.83 -7.02 -2.09
C THR A 95 -6.61 -6.10 -2.21
N MET A 96 -5.72 -6.12 -1.23
CA MET A 96 -4.44 -5.38 -1.34
C MET A 96 -3.62 -5.89 -2.54
N GLN A 97 -3.72 -7.18 -2.86
CA GLN A 97 -3.06 -7.75 -4.04
C GLN A 97 -3.63 -7.16 -5.34
N GLU A 98 -4.96 -7.07 -5.48
CA GLU A 98 -5.59 -6.42 -6.63
C GLU A 98 -5.24 -4.94 -6.77
N LEU A 99 -4.99 -4.23 -5.66
CA LEU A 99 -4.53 -2.84 -5.69
C LEU A 99 -3.07 -2.76 -6.16
N ILE A 100 -2.23 -3.70 -5.73
CA ILE A 100 -0.83 -3.79 -6.15
C ILE A 100 -0.73 -4.24 -7.61
N ASP A 101 -1.55 -5.21 -8.03
CA ASP A 101 -1.55 -5.78 -9.38
C ASP A 101 -2.39 -4.95 -10.36
N GLY A 102 -3.45 -4.30 -9.87
CA GLY A 102 -4.43 -3.55 -10.67
C GLY A 102 -4.00 -2.13 -11.04
N ALA A 103 -2.79 -1.76 -10.72
CA ALA A 103 -2.09 -0.71 -11.40
C ALA A 103 -1.82 -1.18 -12.85
N ASP A 104 -2.85 -1.07 -13.70
CA ASP A 104 -2.84 -1.49 -15.12
C ASP A 104 -1.68 -0.90 -15.95
N LYS A 105 -0.84 -0.09 -15.34
CA LYS A 105 0.34 0.50 -15.97
C LYS A 105 1.52 0.43 -15.01
N ARG A 106 2.30 -0.62 -15.13
CA ARG A 106 3.60 -0.68 -14.43
C ARG A 106 4.49 0.44 -14.94
N LYS A 107 4.99 1.24 -14.02
CA LYS A 107 6.02 2.23 -14.31
C LYS A 107 7.38 1.65 -13.93
N ILE A 108 8.28 1.63 -14.90
CA ILE A 108 9.68 1.26 -14.66
C ILE A 108 10.50 2.52 -14.81
N HIS A 109 11.17 2.91 -13.75
CA HIS A 109 12.17 3.95 -13.77
C HIS A 109 13.52 3.33 -14.14
N LEU A 110 14.17 3.90 -15.15
CA LEU A 110 15.47 3.45 -15.65
C LEU A 110 16.49 4.56 -15.48
N ILE A 111 17.67 4.22 -14.99
CA ILE A 111 18.88 5.07 -15.04
C ILE A 111 19.82 4.47 -16.06
N VAL A 112 20.09 5.24 -17.11
CA VAL A 112 20.89 4.81 -18.28
C VAL A 112 22.10 5.71 -18.49
N SER A 113 22.95 5.36 -19.44
CA SER A 113 24.08 6.23 -19.83
C SER A 113 23.65 7.46 -20.64
N ASP A 114 22.60 7.33 -21.45
CA ASP A 114 22.03 8.40 -22.30
C ASP A 114 20.55 8.11 -22.54
N ALA A 115 19.68 8.97 -22.01
CA ALA A 115 18.24 8.79 -22.06
C ALA A 115 17.66 9.00 -23.47
N SER A 116 18.24 9.90 -24.25
CA SER A 116 17.79 10.19 -25.61
C SER A 116 18.04 9.02 -26.55
N GLN A 117 19.26 8.47 -26.50
CA GLN A 117 19.61 7.26 -27.27
C GLN A 117 18.82 6.05 -26.80
N ALA A 118 18.65 5.88 -25.49
CA ALA A 118 17.83 4.81 -24.93
C ALA A 118 16.39 4.85 -25.43
N ARG A 119 15.79 6.04 -25.47
CA ARG A 119 14.44 6.22 -26.02
C ARG A 119 14.37 5.78 -27.48
N GLU A 120 15.32 6.18 -28.33
CA GLU A 120 15.34 5.76 -29.73
C GLU A 120 15.39 4.25 -29.92
N VAL A 121 16.22 3.57 -29.11
CA VAL A 121 16.32 2.11 -29.13
C VAL A 121 15.03 1.46 -28.70
N LEU A 122 14.45 1.93 -27.59
CA LEU A 122 13.23 1.38 -27.03
C LEU A 122 12.00 1.65 -27.92
N CYS A 123 12.00 2.76 -28.67
CA CYS A 123 10.98 3.02 -29.67
C CYS A 123 10.95 1.99 -30.80
N ARG A 124 12.10 1.42 -31.18
CA ARG A 124 12.20 0.38 -32.23
C ARG A 124 11.58 -0.94 -31.84
N ILE A 125 11.41 -1.20 -30.56
CA ILE A 125 10.74 -2.39 -30.01
C ILE A 125 9.28 -2.14 -29.61
N ASN A 126 8.62 -1.18 -30.27
CA ASN A 126 7.20 -0.82 -30.08
C ASN A 126 6.82 -0.25 -28.72
N LEU A 127 7.72 0.44 -28.04
CA LEU A 127 7.44 1.11 -26.77
C LEU A 127 7.22 2.62 -26.89
N GLN A 128 6.93 3.15 -28.08
CA GLN A 128 6.96 4.61 -28.40
C GLN A 128 6.06 5.47 -27.50
N GLU A 129 4.83 5.02 -27.23
CA GLU A 129 3.83 5.82 -26.51
C GLU A 129 3.99 5.77 -24.99
N GLN A 130 4.99 5.03 -24.52
CA GLN A 130 5.12 4.63 -23.13
C GLN A 130 6.40 5.12 -22.48
N ILE A 131 7.19 5.96 -23.19
CA ILE A 131 8.49 6.42 -22.72
C ILE A 131 8.46 7.92 -22.42
N SER A 132 8.75 8.27 -21.19
CA SER A 132 8.97 9.65 -20.73
C SER A 132 10.43 9.84 -20.35
N ILE A 133 11.08 10.87 -20.92
CA ILE A 133 12.42 11.30 -20.50
C ILE A 133 12.25 12.22 -19.31
N LEU A 134 12.89 11.88 -18.19
CA LEU A 134 12.87 12.67 -16.95
C LEU A 134 14.13 13.56 -16.83
N SER A 135 15.27 13.07 -17.31
CA SER A 135 16.54 13.81 -17.38
C SER A 135 17.44 13.20 -18.46
N ASP A 136 18.67 13.72 -18.63
CA ASP A 136 19.64 13.21 -19.60
C ASP A 136 20.01 11.74 -19.40
N ILE A 137 19.80 11.20 -18.20
CA ILE A 137 20.13 9.82 -17.81
C ILE A 137 18.95 9.03 -17.26
N GLU A 138 17.77 9.63 -17.16
CA GLU A 138 16.61 9.00 -16.53
C GLU A 138 15.41 8.91 -17.48
N LEU A 139 14.79 7.74 -17.54
CA LEU A 139 13.61 7.43 -18.31
C LEU A 139 12.55 6.79 -17.41
N GLU A 140 11.31 7.06 -17.70
CA GLU A 140 10.17 6.30 -17.16
C GLU A 140 9.47 5.58 -18.31
N LEU A 141 9.33 4.26 -18.19
CA LEU A 141 8.52 3.45 -19.06
C LEU A 141 7.18 3.19 -18.39
N GLN A 142 6.10 3.37 -19.12
CA GLN A 142 4.76 3.09 -18.63
C GLN A 142 4.06 2.11 -19.60
N GLY A 143 3.57 0.97 -19.12
CA GLY A 143 2.89 0.00 -19.96
C GLY A 143 2.15 -1.09 -19.20
N GLU A 144 1.30 -1.80 -19.94
CA GLU A 144 0.52 -2.92 -19.41
C GLU A 144 1.37 -4.21 -19.42
N SER A 145 1.25 -5.02 -18.34
CA SER A 145 1.81 -6.39 -18.34
C SER A 145 1.05 -7.23 -19.40
N PRO A 146 1.70 -8.08 -20.22
CA PRO A 146 3.03 -8.68 -20.08
C PRO A 146 4.12 -8.10 -21.01
N THR A 147 3.89 -6.98 -21.67
CA THR A 147 4.80 -6.41 -22.68
C THR A 147 6.10 -5.82 -22.10
N PHE A 148 6.16 -5.64 -20.77
CA PHE A 148 7.30 -5.07 -20.07
C PHE A 148 8.13 -6.14 -19.36
N ASP A 149 8.87 -6.92 -20.11
CA ASP A 149 9.95 -7.72 -19.54
C ASP A 149 11.22 -6.87 -19.49
N ILE A 150 11.69 -6.56 -18.28
CA ILE A 150 12.94 -5.82 -18.07
C ILE A 150 14.13 -6.49 -18.74
N ALA A 151 14.09 -7.82 -18.91
CA ALA A 151 15.13 -8.54 -19.61
C ALA A 151 15.19 -8.14 -21.10
N VAL A 152 14.04 -7.96 -21.75
CA VAL A 152 13.96 -7.49 -23.14
C VAL A 152 14.49 -6.06 -23.25
N VAL A 153 14.07 -5.18 -22.35
CA VAL A 153 14.55 -3.79 -22.28
C VAL A 153 16.05 -3.75 -22.09
N SER A 154 16.57 -4.46 -21.09
CA SER A 154 17.99 -4.49 -20.74
C SER A 154 18.84 -5.02 -21.91
N ASN A 155 18.43 -6.10 -22.54
CA ASN A 155 19.14 -6.68 -23.68
C ASN A 155 19.15 -5.72 -24.88
N SER A 156 18.01 -5.11 -25.20
CA SER A 156 17.94 -4.14 -26.30
C SER A 156 18.82 -2.93 -26.09
N LEU A 157 18.91 -2.40 -24.86
CA LEU A 157 19.81 -1.30 -24.52
C LEU A 157 21.27 -1.73 -24.65
N LYS A 158 21.63 -2.89 -24.10
CA LYS A 158 23.00 -3.44 -24.15
C LYS A 158 23.48 -3.69 -25.57
N ASP A 159 22.64 -4.26 -26.43
CA ASP A 159 22.95 -4.58 -27.83
C ASP A 159 23.23 -3.30 -28.65
N ASN A 160 22.73 -2.15 -28.20
CA ASN A 160 22.96 -0.84 -28.81
C ASN A 160 23.99 0.02 -28.05
N GLY A 161 24.77 -0.59 -27.15
CA GLY A 161 25.86 0.08 -26.42
C GLY A 161 25.43 1.02 -25.30
N ILE A 162 24.16 0.96 -24.88
CA ILE A 162 23.62 1.78 -23.80
C ILE A 162 23.70 1.01 -22.50
N VAL A 163 24.31 1.60 -21.49
CA VAL A 163 24.45 0.99 -20.16
C VAL A 163 23.21 1.30 -19.34
N LEU A 164 22.49 0.26 -18.94
CA LEU A 164 21.47 0.34 -17.89
C LEU A 164 22.19 0.28 -16.54
N LYS A 165 22.20 1.37 -15.80
CA LYS A 165 22.88 1.49 -14.49
C LYS A 165 22.00 0.96 -13.36
N GLU A 166 20.72 1.32 -13.41
CA GLU A 166 19.75 0.96 -12.37
C GLU A 166 18.35 0.90 -12.98
N TYR A 167 17.51 0.05 -12.41
CA TYR A 167 16.08 0.09 -12.67
C TYR A 167 15.30 -0.14 -11.39
N SER A 168 14.13 0.49 -11.30
CA SER A 168 13.19 0.27 -10.21
C SER A 168 11.76 0.24 -10.75
N TYR A 169 10.96 -0.68 -10.20
CA TYR A 169 9.52 -0.64 -10.45
C TYR A 169 8.92 0.40 -9.51
N LYS A 170 8.35 1.45 -10.07
CA LYS A 170 7.48 2.32 -9.30
C LYS A 170 6.13 1.61 -9.20
N ASN A 171 5.83 1.04 -8.04
CA ASN A 171 4.50 0.53 -7.74
C ASN A 171 3.51 1.69 -7.80
N ASN A 172 2.46 1.53 -8.58
CA ASN A 172 1.85 2.62 -9.31
C ASN A 172 0.80 3.39 -8.57
N GLU A 173 0.10 2.85 -7.67
CA GLU A 173 -0.97 3.56 -7.00
C GLU A 173 -0.95 3.16 -5.54
N SER A 174 -0.61 4.08 -4.66
CA SER A 174 -0.84 3.88 -3.25
C SER A 174 -2.36 3.76 -3.01
N LEU A 175 -2.76 3.12 -1.93
CA LEU A 175 -4.17 3.10 -1.54
C LEU A 175 -4.73 4.53 -1.41
N GLU A 176 -3.88 5.49 -1.04
CA GLU A 176 -4.23 6.91 -0.96
C GLU A 176 -4.52 7.52 -2.34
N ASP A 177 -3.69 7.21 -3.35
CA ASP A 177 -3.92 7.69 -4.73
C ASP A 177 -5.17 7.06 -5.32
N TYR A 178 -5.37 5.76 -5.09
CA TYR A 178 -6.57 5.04 -5.49
C TYR A 178 -7.83 5.64 -4.86
N PHE A 179 -7.77 5.94 -3.55
CA PHE A 179 -8.85 6.61 -2.83
C PHE A 179 -9.17 7.98 -3.45
N LYS A 180 -8.17 8.86 -3.64
CA LYS A 180 -8.33 10.18 -4.25
C LYS A 180 -8.95 10.09 -5.65
N ARG A 181 -8.55 9.12 -6.44
CA ARG A 181 -9.08 8.91 -7.79
C ARG A 181 -10.56 8.52 -7.79
N ILE A 182 -10.97 7.64 -6.89
CA ILE A 182 -12.37 7.16 -6.80
C ILE A 182 -13.30 8.21 -6.19
N THR A 183 -12.83 8.97 -5.20
CA THR A 183 -13.62 9.99 -4.50
C THR A 183 -13.58 11.37 -5.15
N GLY A 184 -12.92 11.50 -6.32
CA GLY A 184 -12.81 12.79 -7.02
C GLY A 184 -11.83 13.78 -6.38
N GLY A 185 -10.95 13.30 -5.49
CA GLY A 185 -9.94 14.14 -4.82
C GLY A 185 -10.46 14.87 -3.59
N GLU A 186 -11.71 14.69 -3.20
CA GLU A 186 -12.23 15.18 -1.94
C GLU A 186 -11.62 14.35 -0.80
N GLY A 187 -10.87 15.04 0.07
CA GLY A 187 -10.14 14.40 1.17
C GLY A 187 -11.07 13.76 2.19
N ILE A 188 -10.51 12.85 2.98
CA ILE A 188 -11.18 12.32 4.17
C ILE A 188 -11.32 13.49 5.15
N ALA A 189 -12.57 13.92 5.40
CA ALA A 189 -12.90 14.93 6.40
C ALA A 189 -12.80 14.32 7.81
#